data_0960f83f29b47b99515e55702b02c400
#
_entry.id   0960f83f29b47b99515e55702b02c400
#
_cell.length_a   1.000
_cell.length_b   1.000
_cell.length_c   1.000
_cell.angle_alpha   90.00
_cell.angle_beta   90.00
_cell.angle_gamma   90.00
#
_symmetry.space_group_name_H-M   'P 1'
#
loop_
_entity.id
_entity.type
_entity.pdbx_description
1 polymer ?
#
loop_
_entity_poly.entity_id
_entity_poly.type
_entity_poly.pdbx_seq_one_letter_code
_entity_poly.pdbx_strand_id
1 'polypeptide(L)'
;MKRERTLQVVLVLVGLFYSFWGYLLFDALWHSRWLNGHNDVLPMFLSLNTVLGVFLLLAVKQPVKHRSLIAYGAWSSLAHGFTMSIQSAEAAAHGIHRSDSPWDIVFFGVIGVALLALLPAKQPSPAPISEPRFAER
;
A
#
# COMPACT_ATOMS: atom_id res chain seq x y z
N MET A 1 -16.40 -7.68 15.59
CA MET A 1 -16.63 -6.25 15.90
C MET A 1 -15.35 -5.47 16.24
N LYS A 2 -14.54 -5.83 17.27
CA LYS A 2 -13.30 -5.07 17.61
C LYS A 2 -12.25 -5.08 16.47
N ARG A 3 -11.95 -6.25 15.91
CA ARG A 3 -10.95 -6.42 14.83
C ARG A 3 -11.30 -5.61 13.57
N GLU A 4 -12.57 -5.55 13.20
CA GLU A 4 -13.02 -4.80 12.03
C GLU A 4 -12.86 -3.29 12.24
N ARG A 5 -13.24 -2.78 13.41
CA ARG A 5 -13.02 -1.37 13.77
C ARG A 5 -11.53 -1.02 13.79
N THR A 6 -10.69 -1.90 14.36
CA THR A 6 -9.23 -1.70 14.33
C THR A 6 -8.72 -1.65 12.89
N LEU A 7 -9.17 -2.55 12.01
CA LEU A 7 -8.79 -2.50 10.60
C LEU A 7 -9.24 -1.20 9.94
N GLN A 8 -10.46 -0.74 10.18
CA GLN A 8 -10.95 0.53 9.62
C GLN A 8 -10.10 1.71 10.07
N VAL A 9 -9.71 1.78 11.35
CA VAL A 9 -8.83 2.83 11.87
C VAL A 9 -7.46 2.76 11.19
N VAL A 10 -6.87 1.57 11.08
CA VAL A 10 -5.58 1.39 10.40
C VAL A 10 -5.67 1.80 8.93
N LEU A 11 -6.74 1.43 8.23
CA LEU A 11 -6.96 1.82 6.84
C LEU A 11 -7.09 3.34 6.67
N VAL A 12 -7.76 4.02 7.61
CA VAL A 12 -7.85 5.49 7.60
C VAL A 12 -6.47 6.10 7.78
N LEU A 13 -5.72 5.67 8.79
CA LEU A 13 -4.39 6.22 9.07
C LEU A 13 -3.42 5.99 7.91
N VAL A 14 -3.35 4.76 7.40
CA VAL A 14 -2.48 4.40 6.28
C VAL A 14 -2.93 5.09 4.99
N GLY A 15 -4.23 5.13 4.73
CA GLY A 15 -4.81 5.80 3.57
C GLY A 15 -4.54 7.31 3.58
N LEU A 16 -4.69 7.99 4.72
CA LEU A 16 -4.35 9.40 4.86
C LEU A 16 -2.85 9.64 4.67
N PHE A 17 -2.01 8.78 5.25
CA PHE A 17 -0.57 8.87 5.09
C PHE A 17 -0.16 8.80 3.60
N TYR A 18 -0.64 7.79 2.88
CA TYR A 18 -0.34 7.69 1.46
C TYR A 18 -0.98 8.80 0.61
N SER A 19 -2.19 9.26 0.97
CA SER A 19 -2.84 10.38 0.27
C SER A 19 -2.11 11.71 0.47
N PHE A 20 -1.45 11.90 1.63
CA PHE A 20 -0.61 13.09 1.88
C PHE A 20 0.53 13.22 0.85
N TRP A 21 1.01 12.11 0.29
CA TRP A 21 2.02 12.15 -0.77
C TRP A 21 1.50 12.80 -2.05
N GLY A 22 0.18 12.90 -2.23
CA GLY A 22 -0.43 13.68 -3.30
C GLY A 22 -0.12 15.17 -3.22
N TYR A 23 0.01 15.72 -2.01
CA TYR A 23 0.48 17.09 -1.82
C TYR A 23 1.93 17.25 -2.27
N LEU A 24 2.81 16.31 -1.88
CA LEU A 24 4.21 16.31 -2.31
C LEU A 24 4.35 16.11 -3.82
N LEU A 25 3.49 15.26 -4.41
CA LEU A 25 3.43 15.09 -5.86
C LEU A 25 3.05 16.39 -6.56
N PHE A 26 1.99 17.05 -6.09
CA PHE A 26 1.56 18.33 -6.64
C PHE A 26 2.67 19.39 -6.57
N ASP A 27 3.32 19.50 -5.42
CA ASP A 27 4.44 20.43 -5.22
C ASP A 27 5.63 20.11 -6.15
N ALA A 28 5.98 18.82 -6.28
CA ALA A 28 7.06 18.38 -7.16
C ALA A 28 6.78 18.68 -8.63
N LEU A 29 5.54 18.49 -9.09
CA LEU A 29 5.11 18.77 -10.46
C LEU A 29 5.02 20.28 -10.72
N TRP A 30 4.41 21.03 -9.79
CA TRP A 30 4.22 22.48 -9.92
C TRP A 30 5.55 23.23 -10.02
N HIS A 31 6.55 22.83 -9.23
CA HIS A 31 7.88 23.46 -9.23
C HIS A 31 8.88 22.76 -10.16
N SER A 32 8.42 21.82 -10.99
CA SER A 32 9.27 21.09 -11.95
C SER A 32 10.56 20.52 -11.32
N ARG A 33 10.48 20.07 -10.06
CA ARG A 33 11.66 19.60 -9.30
C ARG A 33 12.32 18.37 -9.92
N TRP A 34 11.61 17.66 -10.79
CA TRP A 34 12.11 16.52 -11.54
C TRP A 34 13.05 16.89 -12.71
N LEU A 35 12.99 18.15 -13.21
CA LEU A 35 13.84 18.60 -14.32
C LEU A 35 15.32 18.74 -13.94
N ASN A 36 15.65 18.78 -12.65
CA ASN A 36 17.02 18.96 -12.18
C ASN A 36 17.86 17.67 -12.14
N GLY A 37 17.42 16.62 -12.84
CA GLY A 37 18.22 15.44 -13.20
C GLY A 37 18.56 14.46 -12.07
N HIS A 38 17.99 14.60 -10.87
CA HIS A 38 18.37 13.75 -9.75
C HIS A 38 17.26 12.79 -9.25
N ASN A 39 16.01 12.96 -9.70
CA ASN A 39 14.91 12.14 -9.16
C ASN A 39 13.69 12.01 -10.10
N ASP A 40 13.88 11.56 -11.33
CA ASP A 40 12.77 11.32 -12.28
C ASP A 40 11.78 10.27 -11.78
N VAL A 41 12.22 9.36 -10.90
CA VAL A 41 11.40 8.28 -10.34
C VAL A 41 10.50 8.78 -9.22
N LEU A 42 10.85 9.88 -8.53
CA LEU A 42 10.10 10.37 -7.37
C LEU A 42 8.64 10.71 -7.69
N PRO A 43 8.30 11.50 -8.74
CA PRO A 43 6.90 11.77 -9.05
C PRO A 43 6.10 10.52 -9.40
N MET A 44 6.70 9.54 -10.09
CA MET A 44 6.06 8.26 -10.40
C MET A 44 5.72 7.48 -9.12
N PHE A 45 6.67 7.39 -8.20
CA PHE A 45 6.47 6.75 -6.90
C PHE A 45 5.38 7.44 -6.08
N LEU A 46 5.41 8.77 -6.00
CA LEU A 46 4.40 9.57 -5.28
C LEU A 46 3.00 9.37 -5.87
N SER A 47 2.87 9.32 -7.20
CA SER A 47 1.57 9.13 -7.86
C SER A 47 0.94 7.78 -7.55
N LEU A 48 1.71 6.69 -7.62
CA LEU A 48 1.22 5.35 -7.31
C LEU A 48 0.77 5.23 -5.85
N ASN A 49 1.55 5.79 -4.92
CA ASN A 49 1.21 5.74 -3.50
C ASN A 49 -0.01 6.63 -3.18
N THR A 50 -0.13 7.79 -3.82
CA THR A 50 -1.32 8.65 -3.66
C THR A 50 -2.59 7.91 -4.07
N VAL A 51 -2.58 7.26 -5.24
CA VAL A 51 -3.70 6.45 -5.72
C VAL A 51 -4.01 5.31 -4.75
N LEU A 52 -2.97 4.59 -4.28
CA LEU A 52 -3.14 3.54 -3.28
C LEU A 52 -3.81 4.08 -2.00
N GLY A 53 -3.38 5.25 -1.52
CA GLY A 53 -3.96 5.91 -0.35
C GLY A 53 -5.45 6.18 -0.51
N VAL A 54 -5.85 6.77 -1.64
CA VAL A 54 -7.27 7.03 -1.95
C VAL A 54 -8.08 5.73 -1.96
N PHE A 55 -7.58 4.68 -2.62
CA PHE A 55 -8.27 3.39 -2.67
C PHE A 55 -8.36 2.72 -1.29
N LEU A 56 -7.35 2.83 -0.44
CA LEU A 56 -7.42 2.33 0.95
C LEU A 56 -8.48 3.08 1.76
N LEU A 57 -8.62 4.40 1.58
CA LEU A 57 -9.69 5.18 2.21
C LEU A 57 -11.08 4.73 1.74
N LEU A 58 -11.25 4.45 0.46
CA LEU A 58 -12.51 3.91 -0.08
C LEU A 58 -12.81 2.52 0.48
N ALA A 59 -11.79 1.69 0.73
CA ALA A 59 -11.93 0.37 1.30
C ALA A 59 -12.42 0.38 2.76
N VAL A 60 -12.30 1.49 3.50
CA VAL A 60 -12.72 1.62 4.90
C VAL A 60 -14.19 1.25 5.09
N LYS A 61 -15.05 1.61 4.15
CA LYS A 61 -16.50 1.36 4.25
C LYS A 61 -16.85 -0.13 4.19
N GLN A 62 -16.12 -0.91 3.38
CA GLN A 62 -16.39 -2.33 3.15
C GLN A 62 -15.09 -3.13 3.01
N PRO A 63 -14.31 -3.29 4.11
CA PRO A 63 -12.98 -3.90 4.04
C PRO A 63 -12.98 -5.33 3.49
N VAL A 64 -14.04 -6.08 3.76
CA VAL A 64 -14.19 -7.47 3.30
C VAL A 64 -14.24 -7.56 1.77
N LYS A 65 -14.94 -6.63 1.13
CA LYS A 65 -15.02 -6.56 -0.35
C LYS A 65 -13.71 -6.15 -0.99
N HIS A 66 -12.92 -5.33 -0.29
CA HIS A 66 -11.65 -4.80 -0.80
C HIS A 66 -10.43 -5.56 -0.25
N ARG A 67 -10.62 -6.83 0.16
CA ARG A 67 -9.57 -7.65 0.74
C ARG A 67 -8.31 -7.73 -0.12
N SER A 68 -8.45 -7.88 -1.44
CA SER A 68 -7.31 -7.95 -2.38
C SER A 68 -6.52 -6.64 -2.44
N LEU A 69 -7.21 -5.51 -2.41
CA LEU A 69 -6.58 -4.21 -2.36
C LEU A 69 -5.80 -3.99 -1.06
N ILE A 70 -6.38 -4.39 0.08
CA ILE A 70 -5.71 -4.32 1.38
C ILE A 70 -4.47 -5.23 1.40
N ALA A 71 -4.58 -6.45 0.84
CA ALA A 71 -3.46 -7.35 0.69
C ALA A 71 -2.36 -6.77 -0.21
N TYR A 72 -2.75 -6.14 -1.33
CA TYR A 72 -1.80 -5.46 -2.21
C TYR A 72 -1.06 -4.33 -1.47
N GLY A 73 -1.79 -3.46 -0.75
CA GLY A 73 -1.18 -2.40 0.06
C GLY A 73 -0.20 -2.93 1.11
N ALA A 74 -0.55 -4.05 1.75
CA ALA A 74 0.32 -4.71 2.72
C ALA A 74 1.62 -5.23 2.09
N TRP A 75 1.50 -6.00 1.01
CA TRP A 75 2.66 -6.58 0.32
C TRP A 75 3.52 -5.52 -0.34
N SER A 76 2.93 -4.47 -0.94
CA SER A 76 3.71 -3.38 -1.52
C SER A 76 4.50 -2.61 -0.47
N SER A 77 3.94 -2.40 0.73
CA SER A 77 4.65 -1.78 1.85
C SER A 77 5.84 -2.64 2.31
N LEU A 78 5.63 -3.96 2.45
CA LEU A 78 6.73 -4.89 2.81
C LEU A 78 7.82 -4.93 1.75
N ALA A 79 7.45 -5.02 0.48
CA ALA A 79 8.41 -5.02 -0.63
C ALA A 79 9.21 -3.71 -0.67
N HIS A 80 8.55 -2.57 -0.44
CA HIS A 80 9.23 -1.28 -0.36
C HIS A 80 10.25 -1.23 0.77
N GLY A 81 9.85 -1.59 1.99
CA GLY A 81 10.75 -1.65 3.15
C GLY A 81 11.91 -2.63 2.94
N PHE A 82 11.67 -3.78 2.31
CA PHE A 82 12.71 -4.74 1.95
C PHE A 82 13.71 -4.15 0.96
N THR A 83 13.23 -3.50 -0.11
CA THR A 83 14.10 -2.83 -1.09
C THR A 83 14.95 -1.74 -0.45
N MET A 84 14.35 -0.91 0.41
CA MET A 84 15.09 0.10 1.17
C MET A 84 16.17 -0.53 2.06
N SER A 85 15.89 -1.68 2.68
CA SER A 85 16.86 -2.40 3.52
C SER A 85 18.08 -2.85 2.73
N ILE A 86 17.87 -3.42 1.53
CA ILE A 86 18.97 -3.82 0.63
C ILE A 86 19.80 -2.61 0.24
N GLN A 87 19.15 -1.54 -0.24
CA GLN A 87 19.83 -0.33 -0.66
C GLN A 87 20.62 0.34 0.46
N SER A 88 20.09 0.30 1.70
CA SER A 88 20.79 0.84 2.86
C SER A 88 22.02 0.00 3.22
N ALA A 89 21.91 -1.33 3.11
CA ALA A 89 23.03 -2.22 3.35
C ALA A 89 24.14 -2.05 2.31
N GLU A 90 23.79 -1.94 1.04
CA GLU A 90 24.77 -1.68 -0.05
C GLU A 90 25.44 -0.33 0.12
N ALA A 91 24.70 0.73 0.43
CA ALA A 91 25.26 2.05 0.67
C ALA A 91 26.27 2.03 1.83
N ALA A 92 25.91 1.37 2.93
CA ALA A 92 26.82 1.20 4.09
C ALA A 92 28.09 0.45 3.73
N ALA A 93 28.00 -0.62 2.92
CA ALA A 93 29.15 -1.40 2.46
C ALA A 93 30.12 -0.57 1.59
N HIS A 94 29.62 0.44 0.88
CA HIS A 94 30.41 1.36 0.05
C HIS A 94 30.78 2.68 0.75
N GLY A 95 30.47 2.82 2.04
CA GLY A 95 30.76 4.05 2.79
C GLY A 95 29.92 5.26 2.36
N ILE A 96 28.79 5.02 1.68
CA ILE A 96 27.90 6.06 1.19
C ILE A 96 26.85 6.36 2.26
N HIS A 97 26.80 7.61 2.73
CA HIS A 97 25.72 8.07 3.61
C HIS A 97 24.46 8.32 2.80
N ARG A 98 23.42 7.50 3.08
CA ARG A 98 22.07 7.76 2.56
C ARG A 98 21.33 8.73 3.50
N SER A 99 20.52 9.60 2.89
CA SER A 99 19.63 10.51 3.62
C SER A 99 18.39 9.83 4.19
N ASP A 100 18.13 8.57 3.79
CA ASP A 100 16.94 7.83 4.24
C ASP A 100 17.10 7.42 5.70
N SER A 101 16.05 7.64 6.45
CA SER A 101 16.04 7.27 7.87
C SER A 101 15.81 5.77 8.04
N PRO A 102 16.53 5.07 8.94
CA PRO A 102 16.21 3.70 9.30
C PRO A 102 14.76 3.51 9.76
N TRP A 103 14.16 4.56 10.29
CA TRP A 103 12.76 4.59 10.71
C TRP A 103 11.77 4.39 9.56
N ASP A 104 12.12 4.80 8.35
CA ASP A 104 11.27 4.61 7.17
C ASP A 104 11.10 3.12 6.85
N ILE A 105 12.18 2.34 6.96
CA ILE A 105 12.16 0.88 6.77
C ILE A 105 11.24 0.22 7.80
N VAL A 106 11.41 0.59 9.08
CA VAL A 106 10.58 0.07 10.18
C VAL A 106 9.11 0.45 9.95
N PHE A 107 8.86 1.67 9.54
CA PHE A 107 7.52 2.20 9.32
C PHE A 107 6.77 1.44 8.23
N PHE A 108 7.37 1.21 7.07
CA PHE A 108 6.78 0.41 6.00
C PHE A 108 6.59 -1.06 6.41
N GLY A 109 7.52 -1.61 7.17
CA GLY A 109 7.40 -2.95 7.76
C GLY A 109 6.18 -3.06 8.67
N VAL A 110 6.01 -2.10 9.59
CA VAL A 110 4.88 -2.06 10.52
C VAL A 110 3.54 -1.92 9.77
N ILE A 111 3.45 -1.04 8.76
CA ILE A 111 2.24 -0.91 7.93
C ILE A 111 1.90 -2.24 7.27
N GLY A 112 2.87 -2.87 6.60
CA GLY A 112 2.65 -4.11 5.89
C GLY A 112 2.18 -5.24 6.81
N VAL A 113 2.86 -5.43 7.95
CA VAL A 113 2.49 -6.45 8.95
C VAL A 113 1.12 -6.17 9.56
N ALA A 114 0.83 -4.91 9.93
CA ALA A 114 -0.46 -4.54 10.51
C ALA A 114 -1.62 -4.82 9.54
N LEU A 115 -1.49 -4.45 8.27
CA LEU A 115 -2.51 -4.71 7.26
C LEU A 115 -2.70 -6.22 7.01
N LEU A 116 -1.61 -7.02 6.98
CA LEU A 116 -1.72 -8.49 6.86
C LEU A 116 -2.38 -9.13 8.07
N ALA A 117 -1.97 -8.73 9.28
CA ALA A 117 -2.53 -9.28 10.52
C ALA A 117 -4.03 -9.00 10.66
N LEU A 118 -4.48 -7.85 10.15
CA LEU A 118 -5.89 -7.43 10.20
C LEU A 118 -6.68 -7.82 8.94
N LEU A 119 -6.04 -8.44 7.95
CA LEU A 119 -6.67 -8.78 6.67
C LEU A 119 -7.96 -9.60 6.88
N PRO A 120 -9.11 -9.21 6.31
CA PRO A 120 -10.36 -9.95 6.46
C PRO A 120 -10.24 -11.39 5.95
N ALA A 121 -10.99 -12.31 6.56
CA ALA A 121 -11.07 -13.68 6.05
C ALA A 121 -11.59 -13.72 4.61
N LYS A 122 -11.11 -14.69 3.83
CA LYS A 122 -11.64 -14.92 2.48
C LYS A 122 -13.10 -15.37 2.58
N GLN A 123 -13.98 -14.69 1.87
CA GLN A 123 -15.36 -15.18 1.76
C GLN A 123 -15.39 -16.46 0.93
N PRO A 124 -16.19 -17.47 1.32
CA PRO A 124 -16.43 -18.63 0.47
C PRO A 124 -16.99 -18.18 -0.88
N SER A 125 -16.50 -18.77 -1.96
CA SER A 125 -17.13 -18.57 -3.27
C SER A 125 -18.58 -19.00 -3.21
N PRO A 126 -19.51 -18.26 -3.83
CA PRO A 126 -20.87 -18.76 -4.03
C PRO A 126 -20.80 -20.16 -4.64
N ALA A 127 -21.61 -21.09 -4.11
CA ALA A 127 -21.71 -22.41 -4.70
C ALA A 127 -22.05 -22.28 -6.19
N PRO A 128 -21.49 -23.10 -7.07
CA PRO A 128 -21.86 -23.11 -8.48
C PRO A 128 -23.38 -23.23 -8.57
N ILE A 129 -24.01 -22.32 -9.29
CA ILE A 129 -25.44 -22.44 -9.59
C ILE A 129 -25.58 -23.78 -10.31
N SER A 130 -26.25 -24.76 -9.68
CA SER A 130 -26.58 -25.99 -10.33
C SER A 130 -27.44 -25.65 -11.55
N GLU A 131 -26.89 -25.78 -12.74
CA GLU A 131 -27.65 -25.61 -13.97
C GLU A 131 -28.89 -26.51 -13.86
N PRO A 132 -30.08 -25.95 -14.10
CA PRO A 132 -31.28 -26.79 -14.17
C PRO A 132 -31.03 -27.80 -15.28
N ARG A 133 -30.93 -29.08 -14.87
CA ARG A 133 -30.85 -30.20 -15.79
C ARG A 133 -32.14 -30.20 -16.61
N PHE A 134 -32.10 -29.56 -17.80
CA PHE A 134 -33.18 -29.70 -18.74
C PHE A 134 -33.29 -31.20 -19.02
N ALA A 135 -34.30 -31.79 -18.47
CA ALA A 135 -34.66 -33.19 -18.76
C ALA A 135 -34.90 -33.28 -20.29
N GLU A 136 -34.02 -33.99 -20.96
CA GLU A 136 -34.29 -34.47 -22.33
C GLU A 136 -35.61 -35.24 -22.29
N ARG A 137 -36.62 -34.72 -22.95
CA ARG A 137 -37.81 -35.46 -23.39
C ARG A 137 -37.81 -35.62 -24.91
#